data_281a1479cebbb2a2bb6e20d039760139
#
_entry.id   281a1479cebbb2a2bb6e20d039760139
#
_cell.length_a   1.000
_cell.length_b   1.000
_cell.length_c   1.000
_cell.angle_alpha   90.00
_cell.angle_beta   90.00
_cell.angle_gamma   90.00
#
_symmetry.space_group_name_H-M   'P 1'
#
loop_
_entity.id
_entity.type
_entity.pdbx_description
1 polymer ?
#
loop_
_entity_poly.entity_id
_entity_poly.type
_entity_poly.pdbx_seq_one_letter_code
_entity_poly.pdbx_strand_id
1 'polypeptide(L)'
;MATYFISDLHFHHKNILIYEPDRMKELARYVAVDNDVERMCLILTSMYNGSPENCERVLEMHDQMLVDYWNEVVTDDDEVWFLGDLGFGSREYISSLVAKLKGHKHMIYGNHDRFSVSCYESMGFETISKKPVVLKERFMLSHAPRPDMVNNPDIFYIFGHIHSKPHYEGEHEFATHGNNYQCVCVERQKYRPIKIVEFDEAQ
;
A
#
# COMPACT_ATOMS: atom_id res chain seq x y z
N MET A 1 -9.47 16.95 9.12
CA MET A 1 -8.51 15.89 9.46
C MET A 1 -9.24 14.56 9.42
N ALA A 2 -8.90 13.68 8.50
CA ALA A 2 -9.47 12.34 8.38
C ALA A 2 -8.35 11.31 8.55
N THR A 3 -8.71 10.05 8.83
CA THR A 3 -7.73 8.97 8.95
C THR A 3 -7.87 8.00 7.78
N TYR A 4 -6.77 7.76 7.09
CA TYR A 4 -6.67 6.87 5.94
C TYR A 4 -5.78 5.66 6.24
N PHE A 5 -6.00 4.58 5.49
CA PHE A 5 -5.27 3.33 5.61
C PHE A 5 -4.86 2.83 4.22
N ILE A 6 -3.64 2.30 4.10
CA ILE A 6 -3.10 1.72 2.87
C ILE A 6 -1.91 0.82 3.21
N SER A 7 -1.59 -0.13 2.36
CA SER A 7 -0.39 -0.97 2.48
C SER A 7 0.13 -1.43 1.12
N ASP A 8 1.30 -2.03 1.13
CA ASP A 8 1.87 -2.77 0.01
C ASP A 8 2.07 -1.89 -1.25
N LEU A 9 2.61 -0.67 -1.06
CA LEU A 9 2.96 0.21 -2.18
C LEU A 9 4.00 -0.44 -3.09
N HIS A 10 4.99 -1.13 -2.48
CA HIS A 10 6.07 -1.77 -3.21
C HIS A 10 6.75 -0.85 -4.23
N PHE A 11 7.03 0.40 -3.83
CA PHE A 11 7.77 1.33 -4.67
C PHE A 11 9.04 0.70 -5.23
N HIS A 12 9.26 0.86 -6.52
CA HIS A 12 10.45 0.38 -7.22
C HIS A 12 10.71 -1.13 -7.09
N HIS A 13 9.63 -1.91 -6.93
CA HIS A 13 9.73 -3.36 -6.87
C HIS A 13 9.56 -3.95 -8.27
N LYS A 14 10.68 -4.32 -8.90
CA LYS A 14 10.69 -4.81 -10.26
C LYS A 14 9.67 -5.92 -10.53
N ASN A 15 9.55 -6.90 -9.63
CA ASN A 15 8.69 -8.06 -9.89
C ASN A 15 7.21 -7.84 -9.54
N ILE A 16 6.84 -6.73 -8.86
CA ILE A 16 5.45 -6.53 -8.45
C ILE A 16 4.49 -6.43 -9.65
N LEU A 17 4.96 -5.87 -10.77
CA LEU A 17 4.17 -5.77 -12.00
C LEU A 17 3.94 -7.14 -12.70
N ILE A 18 4.73 -8.16 -12.32
CA ILE A 18 4.56 -9.54 -12.76
C ILE A 18 3.65 -10.30 -11.80
N TYR A 19 3.86 -10.13 -10.49
CA TYR A 19 3.11 -10.84 -9.45
C TYR A 19 1.67 -10.34 -9.35
N GLU A 20 1.46 -9.04 -9.58
CA GLU A 20 0.18 -8.35 -9.56
C GLU A 20 -0.07 -7.67 -10.92
N PRO A 21 -0.47 -8.43 -11.97
CA PRO A 21 -0.57 -7.91 -13.33
C PRO A 21 -1.61 -6.80 -13.50
N ASP A 22 -2.57 -6.69 -12.59
CA ASP A 22 -3.54 -5.59 -12.60
C ASP A 22 -2.89 -4.23 -12.31
N ARG A 23 -1.69 -4.19 -11.68
CA ARG A 23 -0.90 -2.95 -11.56
C ARG A 23 -0.46 -2.42 -12.92
N MET A 24 -0.07 -3.30 -13.84
CA MET A 24 0.29 -2.89 -15.21
C MET A 24 -0.92 -2.34 -15.96
N LYS A 25 -2.10 -2.94 -15.79
CA LYS A 25 -3.35 -2.44 -16.38
C LYS A 25 -3.74 -1.09 -15.80
N GLU A 26 -3.59 -0.90 -14.48
CA GLU A 26 -3.89 0.38 -13.85
C GLU A 26 -2.90 1.46 -14.29
N LEU A 27 -1.61 1.13 -14.38
CA LEU A 27 -0.62 2.04 -14.95
C LEU A 27 -0.98 2.43 -16.39
N ALA A 28 -1.45 1.47 -17.20
CA ALA A 28 -1.91 1.75 -18.54
C ALA A 28 -3.09 2.73 -18.56
N ARG A 29 -4.06 2.61 -17.65
CA ARG A 29 -5.16 3.57 -17.49
C ARG A 29 -4.66 4.95 -17.11
N TYR A 30 -3.72 5.01 -16.18
CA TYR A 30 -3.14 6.25 -15.69
C TYR A 30 -2.43 7.05 -16.79
N VAL A 31 -1.70 6.38 -17.71
CA VAL A 31 -0.90 7.05 -18.75
C VAL A 31 -1.59 7.15 -20.11
N ALA A 32 -2.69 6.42 -20.36
CA ALA A 32 -3.38 6.43 -21.64
C ALA A 32 -4.03 7.78 -21.94
N VAL A 33 -3.58 8.44 -23.00
CA VAL A 33 -4.12 9.75 -23.44
C VAL A 33 -5.42 9.58 -24.24
N ASP A 34 -5.54 8.49 -24.98
CA ASP A 34 -6.64 8.18 -25.91
C ASP A 34 -7.65 7.18 -25.36
N ASN A 35 -7.55 6.83 -24.09
CA ASN A 35 -8.33 5.79 -23.41
C ASN A 35 -8.16 4.37 -24.00
N ASP A 36 -7.19 4.14 -24.88
CA ASP A 36 -6.85 2.81 -25.37
C ASP A 36 -5.92 2.08 -24.39
N VAL A 37 -6.53 1.63 -23.29
CA VAL A 37 -5.83 0.96 -22.19
C VAL A 37 -5.16 -0.34 -22.62
N GLU A 38 -5.79 -1.11 -23.53
CA GLU A 38 -5.24 -2.37 -24.00
C GLU A 38 -3.94 -2.16 -24.79
N ARG A 39 -3.97 -1.23 -25.73
CA ARG A 39 -2.78 -0.84 -26.50
C ARG A 39 -1.67 -0.31 -25.59
N MET A 40 -2.02 0.56 -24.63
CA MET A 40 -1.05 1.11 -23.69
C MET A 40 -0.45 0.02 -22.80
N CYS A 41 -1.24 -0.93 -22.33
CA CYS A 41 -0.75 -2.07 -21.56
C CYS A 41 0.26 -2.91 -22.35
N LEU A 42 0.03 -3.15 -23.65
CA LEU A 42 0.99 -3.84 -24.51
C LEU A 42 2.29 -3.05 -24.67
N ILE A 43 2.21 -1.73 -24.86
CA ILE A 43 3.40 -0.85 -24.95
C ILE A 43 4.22 -0.91 -23.66
N LEU A 44 3.59 -0.70 -22.51
CA LEU A 44 4.26 -0.73 -21.22
C LEU A 44 4.89 -2.11 -20.93
N THR A 45 4.18 -3.18 -21.23
CA THR A 45 4.70 -4.55 -21.09
C THR A 45 5.92 -4.78 -21.99
N SER A 46 5.89 -4.29 -23.21
CA SER A 46 7.02 -4.35 -24.14
C SER A 46 8.22 -3.54 -23.64
N MET A 47 7.98 -2.33 -23.10
CA MET A 47 9.03 -1.51 -22.48
C MET A 47 9.62 -2.20 -21.27
N TYR A 48 8.78 -2.72 -20.38
CA TYR A 48 9.20 -3.39 -19.15
C TYR A 48 10.08 -4.61 -19.42
N ASN A 49 9.78 -5.39 -20.44
CA ASN A 49 10.55 -6.57 -20.87
C ASN A 49 11.69 -6.23 -21.84
N GLY A 50 11.86 -4.97 -22.19
CA GLY A 50 12.88 -4.49 -23.10
C GLY A 50 14.25 -4.25 -22.45
N SER A 51 14.81 -3.05 -22.67
CA SER A 51 16.09 -2.69 -22.05
C SER A 51 15.94 -2.39 -20.55
N PRO A 52 17.04 -2.48 -19.75
CA PRO A 52 17.02 -2.08 -18.35
C PRO A 52 16.51 -0.65 -18.14
N GLU A 53 16.87 0.28 -19.02
CA GLU A 53 16.43 1.67 -18.96
C GLU A 53 14.93 1.82 -19.18
N ASN A 54 14.35 1.03 -20.07
CA ASN A 54 12.91 1.03 -20.31
C ASN A 54 12.14 0.40 -19.15
N CYS A 55 12.67 -0.69 -18.56
CA CYS A 55 12.13 -1.28 -17.36
C CYS A 55 12.10 -0.27 -16.21
N GLU A 56 13.21 0.45 -16.00
CA GLU A 56 13.34 1.50 -14.98
C GLU A 56 12.28 2.60 -15.17
N ARG A 57 12.10 3.09 -16.39
CA ARG A 57 11.08 4.09 -16.70
C ARG A 57 9.65 3.60 -16.37
N VAL A 58 9.35 2.35 -16.65
CA VAL A 58 8.02 1.78 -16.29
C VAL A 58 7.83 1.73 -14.79
N LEU A 59 8.88 1.39 -14.01
CA LEU A 59 8.84 1.41 -12.55
C LEU A 59 8.65 2.84 -12.02
N GLU A 60 9.38 3.81 -12.54
CA GLU A 60 9.23 5.22 -12.17
C GLU A 60 7.81 5.74 -12.46
N MET A 61 7.22 5.36 -13.59
CA MET A 61 5.85 5.73 -13.94
C MET A 61 4.84 5.08 -12.97
N HIS A 62 5.04 3.82 -12.59
CA HIS A 62 4.22 3.14 -11.61
C HIS A 62 4.31 3.81 -10.22
N ASP A 63 5.52 4.15 -9.80
CA ASP A 63 5.74 4.83 -8.52
C ASP A 63 5.08 6.21 -8.50
N GLN A 64 5.20 6.97 -9.59
CA GLN A 64 4.55 8.28 -9.70
C GLN A 64 3.01 8.16 -9.70
N MET A 65 2.44 7.16 -10.38
CA MET A 65 1.01 6.86 -10.32
C MET A 65 0.54 6.66 -8.87
N LEU A 66 1.27 5.87 -8.08
CA LEU A 66 0.90 5.63 -6.68
C LEU A 66 0.99 6.91 -5.83
N VAL A 67 1.98 7.76 -6.07
CA VAL A 67 2.10 9.08 -5.41
C VAL A 67 0.90 9.97 -5.75
N ASP A 68 0.55 10.05 -7.04
CA ASP A 68 -0.55 10.90 -7.49
C ASP A 68 -1.90 10.41 -6.96
N TYR A 69 -2.12 9.09 -6.95
CA TYR A 69 -3.34 8.49 -6.41
C TYR A 69 -3.46 8.64 -4.89
N TRP A 70 -2.34 8.60 -4.16
CA TRP A 70 -2.33 8.95 -2.74
C TRP A 70 -2.75 10.40 -2.54
N ASN A 71 -2.11 11.32 -3.27
CA ASN A 71 -2.31 12.77 -3.13
C ASN A 71 -3.66 13.27 -3.68
N GLU A 72 -4.35 12.45 -4.48
CA GLU A 72 -5.72 12.72 -4.94
C GLU A 72 -6.72 12.71 -3.78
N VAL A 73 -6.52 11.87 -2.76
CA VAL A 73 -7.47 11.67 -1.67
C VAL A 73 -6.99 12.19 -0.32
N VAL A 74 -5.67 12.29 -0.11
CA VAL A 74 -5.05 12.73 1.16
C VAL A 74 -4.65 14.19 1.07
N THR A 75 -4.97 14.97 2.11
CA THR A 75 -4.51 16.35 2.30
C THR A 75 -3.38 16.43 3.33
N ASP A 76 -2.71 17.56 3.44
CA ASP A 76 -1.59 17.74 4.39
C ASP A 76 -2.03 17.62 5.86
N ASP A 77 -3.31 17.88 6.16
CA ASP A 77 -3.88 17.81 7.52
C ASP A 77 -4.43 16.42 7.90
N ASP A 78 -4.35 15.44 7.01
CA ASP A 78 -4.91 14.10 7.24
C ASP A 78 -3.89 13.14 7.85
N GLU A 79 -4.38 12.16 8.62
CA GLU A 79 -3.58 11.06 9.18
C GLU A 79 -3.56 9.87 8.21
N VAL A 80 -2.41 9.25 8.00
CA VAL A 80 -2.32 8.05 7.17
C VAL A 80 -1.54 6.96 7.91
N TRP A 81 -2.20 5.83 8.12
CA TRP A 81 -1.57 4.60 8.60
C TRP A 81 -1.16 3.72 7.42
N PHE A 82 0.13 3.69 7.17
CA PHE A 82 0.74 2.81 6.19
C PHE A 82 1.12 1.47 6.84
N LEU A 83 0.53 0.37 6.35
CA LEU A 83 0.66 -0.94 6.99
C LEU A 83 1.74 -1.83 6.37
N GLY A 84 2.84 -1.23 5.91
CA GLY A 84 4.05 -1.94 5.55
C GLY A 84 4.23 -2.25 4.06
N ASP A 85 5.42 -2.74 3.75
CA ASP A 85 5.91 -3.04 2.40
C ASP A 85 5.99 -1.80 1.51
N LEU A 86 6.79 -0.82 1.97
CA LEU A 86 6.93 0.48 1.32
C LEU A 86 7.63 0.37 -0.04
N GLY A 87 8.79 -0.31 -0.11
CA GLY A 87 9.50 -0.38 -1.39
C GLY A 87 10.88 -1.00 -1.36
N PHE A 88 11.47 -1.14 -2.57
CA PHE A 88 12.73 -1.83 -2.84
C PHE A 88 13.84 -0.95 -3.41
N GLY A 89 13.56 0.29 -3.73
CA GLY A 89 14.52 1.26 -4.26
C GLY A 89 15.66 1.60 -3.29
N SER A 90 16.62 2.43 -3.72
CA SER A 90 17.62 3.00 -2.83
C SER A 90 16.95 3.87 -1.75
N ARG A 91 17.67 4.10 -0.65
CA ARG A 91 17.17 4.98 0.43
C ARG A 91 16.79 6.36 -0.10
N GLU A 92 17.65 6.93 -0.93
CA GLU A 92 17.49 8.26 -1.51
C GLU A 92 16.26 8.32 -2.41
N TYR A 93 16.06 7.29 -3.23
CA TYR A 93 14.92 7.19 -4.13
C TYR A 93 13.61 7.06 -3.35
N ILE A 94 13.52 6.10 -2.42
CA ILE A 94 12.32 5.92 -1.57
C ILE A 94 12.02 7.18 -0.76
N SER A 95 13.07 7.82 -0.19
CA SER A 95 12.91 9.08 0.55
C SER A 95 12.31 10.19 -0.32
N SER A 96 12.73 10.26 -1.59
CA SER A 96 12.22 11.25 -2.54
C SER A 96 10.72 11.03 -2.89
N LEU A 97 10.26 9.78 -2.88
CA LEU A 97 8.84 9.45 -3.09
C LEU A 97 8.03 9.76 -1.83
N VAL A 98 8.50 9.33 -0.65
CA VAL A 98 7.81 9.59 0.62
C VAL A 98 7.65 11.08 0.89
N ALA A 99 8.65 11.90 0.51
CA ALA A 99 8.58 13.36 0.64
C ALA A 99 7.48 14.00 -0.23
N LYS A 100 6.99 13.32 -1.27
CA LYS A 100 5.87 13.78 -2.11
C LYS A 100 4.50 13.39 -1.55
N LEU A 101 4.43 12.42 -0.62
CA LEU A 101 3.19 11.93 -0.03
C LEU A 101 2.67 12.91 1.01
N LYS A 102 1.44 13.38 0.84
CA LYS A 102 0.75 14.27 1.78
C LYS A 102 0.33 13.56 3.06
N GLY A 103 0.03 14.35 4.08
CA GLY A 103 -0.51 13.92 5.37
C GLY A 103 0.54 13.52 6.40
N HIS A 104 0.08 13.38 7.64
CA HIS A 104 0.83 12.86 8.78
C HIS A 104 0.93 11.34 8.67
N LYS A 105 2.13 10.84 8.45
CA LYS A 105 2.36 9.42 8.10
C LYS A 105 2.81 8.60 9.28
N HIS A 106 2.09 7.51 9.56
CA HIS A 106 2.44 6.47 10.53
C HIS A 106 2.70 5.16 9.81
N MET A 107 3.61 4.33 10.33
CA MET A 107 4.03 3.10 9.67
C MET A 107 4.01 1.90 10.60
N ILE A 108 3.49 0.78 10.11
CA ILE A 108 3.75 -0.55 10.64
C ILE A 108 4.67 -1.27 9.66
N TYR A 109 5.73 -1.92 10.17
CA TYR A 109 6.64 -2.68 9.32
C TYR A 109 5.95 -3.84 8.63
N GLY A 110 6.18 -3.97 7.32
CA GLY A 110 5.96 -5.17 6.56
C GLY A 110 7.18 -6.11 6.56
N ASN A 111 7.03 -7.27 5.95
CA ASN A 111 8.12 -8.24 5.88
C ASN A 111 9.22 -7.86 4.88
N HIS A 112 8.94 -6.94 3.96
CA HIS A 112 9.92 -6.41 3.00
C HIS A 112 10.54 -5.07 3.43
N ASP A 113 10.12 -4.49 4.53
CA ASP A 113 10.68 -3.23 5.04
C ASP A 113 12.04 -3.46 5.71
N ARG A 114 13.09 -2.90 5.10
CA ARG A 114 14.49 -3.24 5.43
C ARG A 114 15.30 -2.09 6.04
N PHE A 115 14.79 -0.87 5.98
CA PHE A 115 15.49 0.26 6.58
C PHE A 115 15.28 0.29 8.10
N SER A 116 16.16 0.97 8.82
CA SER A 116 16.00 1.16 10.26
C SER A 116 14.84 2.10 10.59
N VAL A 117 14.35 2.06 11.83
CA VAL A 117 13.34 3.00 12.34
C VAL A 117 13.78 4.44 12.10
N SER A 118 15.01 4.79 12.50
CA SER A 118 15.54 6.15 12.31
C SER A 118 15.65 6.57 10.83
N CYS A 119 15.79 5.61 9.92
CA CYS A 119 15.77 5.90 8.50
C CYS A 119 14.35 6.27 8.04
N TYR A 120 13.32 5.52 8.43
CA TYR A 120 11.94 5.85 8.10
C TYR A 120 11.48 7.15 8.78
N GLU A 121 11.89 7.41 10.02
CA GLU A 121 11.68 8.71 10.68
C GLU A 121 12.26 9.86 9.85
N SER A 122 13.49 9.69 9.34
CA SER A 122 14.12 10.69 8.47
C SER A 122 13.43 10.88 7.11
N MET A 123 12.63 9.92 6.66
CA MET A 123 11.79 10.03 5.47
C MET A 123 10.48 10.77 5.73
N GLY A 124 10.09 11.01 7.00
CA GLY A 124 8.90 11.74 7.39
C GLY A 124 7.76 10.89 7.94
N PHE A 125 8.04 9.67 8.41
CA PHE A 125 7.08 8.91 9.22
C PHE A 125 7.18 9.35 10.68
N GLU A 126 6.05 9.71 11.29
CA GLU A 126 5.98 10.25 12.65
C GLU A 126 5.93 9.15 13.71
N THR A 127 5.24 8.05 13.41
CA THR A 127 5.17 6.88 14.28
C THR A 127 5.51 5.63 13.48
N ILE A 128 6.37 4.79 14.06
CA ILE A 128 6.81 3.56 13.40
C ILE A 128 6.74 2.39 14.38
N SER A 129 6.07 1.32 14.02
CA SER A 129 5.94 0.13 14.84
C SER A 129 6.35 -1.14 14.08
N LYS A 130 7.12 -2.00 14.77
CA LYS A 130 7.43 -3.38 14.30
C LYS A 130 6.42 -4.41 14.81
N LYS A 131 5.44 -3.96 15.58
CA LYS A 131 4.39 -4.80 16.16
C LYS A 131 3.03 -4.25 15.75
N PRO A 132 1.98 -5.07 15.81
CA PRO A 132 0.62 -4.58 15.65
C PRO A 132 0.32 -3.44 16.61
N VAL A 133 -0.50 -2.51 16.16
CA VAL A 133 -0.92 -1.33 16.91
C VAL A 133 -2.43 -1.42 17.14
N VAL A 134 -2.86 -1.16 18.36
CA VAL A 134 -4.29 -1.04 18.67
C VAL A 134 -4.62 0.44 18.81
N LEU A 135 -5.57 0.90 17.99
CA LEU A 135 -6.07 2.26 18.02
C LEU A 135 -7.49 2.30 18.60
N LYS A 136 -7.80 3.34 19.39
CA LYS A 136 -9.14 3.54 19.97
C LYS A 136 -9.69 2.28 20.65
N GLU A 137 -8.81 1.47 21.25
CA GLU A 137 -9.13 0.21 21.94
C GLU A 137 -9.89 -0.85 21.13
N ARG A 138 -10.21 -0.56 19.86
CA ARG A 138 -11.04 -1.38 18.99
C ARG A 138 -10.38 -1.79 17.68
N PHE A 139 -9.49 -0.98 17.13
CA PHE A 139 -8.90 -1.22 15.80
C PHE A 139 -7.50 -1.79 15.93
N MET A 140 -7.32 -3.04 15.49
CA MET A 140 -6.00 -3.67 15.44
C MET A 140 -5.42 -3.52 14.03
N LEU A 141 -4.29 -2.84 13.95
CA LEU A 141 -3.53 -2.64 12.73
C LEU A 141 -2.35 -3.61 12.70
N SER A 142 -2.15 -4.31 11.59
CA SER A 142 -0.98 -5.16 11.37
C SER A 142 -0.64 -5.19 9.87
N HIS A 143 0.62 -5.54 9.55
CA HIS A 143 0.94 -5.76 8.13
C HIS A 143 0.25 -7.02 7.61
N ALA A 144 0.52 -8.17 8.18
CA ALA A 144 -0.10 -9.44 7.79
C ALA A 144 -1.32 -9.79 8.64
N PRO A 145 -2.29 -10.56 8.10
CA PRO A 145 -3.33 -11.19 8.91
C PRO A 145 -2.70 -11.99 10.06
N ARG A 146 -3.39 -12.04 11.19
CA ARG A 146 -2.86 -12.70 12.40
C ARG A 146 -3.78 -13.83 12.88
N PRO A 147 -3.20 -14.89 13.50
CA PRO A 147 -3.97 -16.02 14.05
C PRO A 147 -5.00 -15.61 15.11
N ASP A 148 -4.67 -14.58 15.89
CA ASP A 148 -5.52 -14.04 16.96
C ASP A 148 -6.67 -13.14 16.46
N MET A 149 -6.74 -12.87 15.15
CA MET A 149 -7.88 -12.19 14.53
C MET A 149 -9.16 -13.02 14.56
N VAL A 150 -9.06 -14.30 14.79
CA VAL A 150 -10.19 -15.21 14.72
C VAL A 150 -11.12 -15.00 15.93
N ASN A 151 -12.35 -14.57 15.64
CA ASN A 151 -13.50 -14.57 16.55
C ASN A 151 -13.53 -13.56 17.71
N ASN A 152 -12.89 -12.40 17.59
CA ASN A 152 -13.20 -11.30 18.52
C ASN A 152 -14.10 -10.26 17.82
N PRO A 153 -15.43 -10.27 18.08
CA PRO A 153 -16.35 -9.34 17.44
C PRO A 153 -16.17 -7.88 17.87
N ASP A 154 -15.46 -7.65 18.98
CA ASP A 154 -15.23 -6.31 19.52
C ASP A 154 -14.02 -5.62 18.86
N ILE A 155 -13.24 -6.37 18.09
CA ILE A 155 -12.05 -5.84 17.40
C ILE A 155 -12.29 -5.77 15.91
N PHE A 156 -12.00 -4.61 15.31
CA PHE A 156 -11.93 -4.42 13.87
C PHE A 156 -10.48 -4.52 13.41
N TYR A 157 -10.21 -5.42 12.46
CA TYR A 157 -8.87 -5.74 11.99
C TYR A 157 -8.59 -5.07 10.65
N ILE A 158 -7.48 -4.32 10.56
CA ILE A 158 -7.02 -3.64 9.35
C ILE A 158 -5.62 -4.16 9.03
N PHE A 159 -5.44 -4.72 7.85
CA PHE A 159 -4.20 -5.40 7.47
C PHE A 159 -3.89 -5.30 5.97
N GLY A 160 -2.65 -5.63 5.60
CA GLY A 160 -2.12 -5.69 4.24
C GLY A 160 -1.66 -7.09 3.84
N HIS A 161 -0.53 -7.17 3.14
CA HIS A 161 0.25 -8.36 2.83
C HIS A 161 -0.32 -9.33 1.80
N ILE A 162 -1.63 -9.56 1.75
CA ILE A 162 -2.22 -10.60 0.90
C ILE A 162 -2.47 -10.16 -0.55
N HIS A 163 -2.21 -8.88 -0.87
CA HIS A 163 -2.40 -8.31 -2.21
C HIS A 163 -3.80 -8.61 -2.79
N SER A 164 -3.86 -9.01 -4.07
CA SER A 164 -5.10 -9.42 -4.74
C SER A 164 -5.62 -10.80 -4.34
N LYS A 165 -4.83 -11.60 -3.61
CA LYS A 165 -5.19 -12.97 -3.24
C LYS A 165 -6.43 -13.01 -2.36
N PRO A 166 -7.37 -13.94 -2.60
CA PRO A 166 -8.64 -13.99 -1.85
C PRO A 166 -8.46 -14.34 -0.38
N HIS A 167 -7.37 -15.05 -0.03
CA HIS A 167 -7.04 -15.47 1.34
C HIS A 167 -5.52 -15.61 1.48
N TYR A 168 -5.06 -15.66 2.70
CA TYR A 168 -3.66 -15.93 3.02
C TYR A 168 -3.33 -17.41 2.78
N GLU A 169 -2.39 -17.70 1.89
CA GLU A 169 -1.88 -19.05 1.66
C GLU A 169 -0.88 -19.39 2.76
N GLY A 170 -1.28 -20.17 3.71
CA GLY A 170 -0.38 -20.70 4.74
C GLY A 170 -1.01 -20.70 6.12
N GLU A 171 -1.11 -21.85 6.65
CA GLU A 171 -1.25 -22.28 8.03
C GLU A 171 -2.61 -22.16 8.72
N HIS A 172 -3.50 -21.24 8.38
CA HIS A 172 -4.86 -21.24 8.93
C HIS A 172 -5.78 -20.44 8.03
N GLU A 173 -7.02 -20.89 7.88
CA GLU A 173 -8.13 -20.12 7.38
C GLU A 173 -8.39 -18.93 8.31
N PHE A 174 -7.60 -17.86 8.16
CA PHE A 174 -8.00 -16.62 8.77
C PHE A 174 -9.27 -16.15 8.08
N ALA A 175 -10.25 -15.82 8.87
CA ALA A 175 -11.39 -15.11 8.35
C ALA A 175 -10.87 -13.79 7.76
N THR A 176 -10.64 -13.79 6.46
CA THR A 176 -10.33 -12.57 5.68
C THR A 176 -11.62 -11.93 5.20
N HIS A 177 -12.74 -12.46 5.63
CA HIS A 177 -14.09 -12.12 5.21
C HIS A 177 -14.99 -11.97 6.44
N GLY A 178 -15.55 -10.82 6.61
CA GLY A 178 -16.45 -10.50 7.69
C GLY A 178 -16.61 -8.99 7.82
N ASN A 179 -17.57 -8.56 8.61
CA ASN A 179 -17.85 -7.13 8.79
C ASN A 179 -16.79 -6.41 9.65
N ASN A 180 -15.88 -7.15 10.27
CA ASN A 180 -14.85 -6.61 11.17
C ASN A 180 -13.40 -6.79 10.64
N TYR A 181 -13.24 -6.99 9.33
CA TYR A 181 -11.93 -7.14 8.68
C TYR A 181 -11.84 -6.26 7.44
N GLN A 182 -10.72 -5.54 7.31
CA GLN A 182 -10.42 -4.74 6.11
C GLN A 182 -8.98 -4.97 5.65
N CYS A 183 -8.83 -5.56 4.47
CA CYS A 183 -7.55 -5.58 3.78
C CYS A 183 -7.36 -4.26 3.03
N VAL A 184 -6.22 -3.59 3.28
CA VAL A 184 -5.90 -2.28 2.69
C VAL A 184 -4.74 -2.31 1.71
N CYS A 185 -4.43 -3.49 1.14
CA CYS A 185 -3.50 -3.58 0.02
C CYS A 185 -3.98 -2.72 -1.15
N VAL A 186 -3.06 -2.02 -1.79
CA VAL A 186 -3.37 -1.06 -2.88
C VAL A 186 -4.22 -1.68 -3.99
N GLU A 187 -4.01 -2.94 -4.35
CA GLU A 187 -4.77 -3.66 -5.38
C GLU A 187 -6.27 -3.74 -5.06
N ARG A 188 -6.61 -3.80 -3.76
CA ARG A 188 -7.99 -3.90 -3.29
C ARG A 188 -8.68 -2.55 -3.14
N GLN A 189 -7.89 -1.47 -3.13
CA GLN A 189 -8.34 -0.12 -2.80
C GLN A 189 -8.23 0.82 -4.01
N LYS A 190 -8.23 0.28 -5.23
CA LYS A 190 -8.05 1.05 -6.47
C LYS A 190 -6.80 1.95 -6.41
N TYR A 191 -5.76 1.44 -5.75
CA TYR A 191 -4.44 2.08 -5.57
C TYR A 191 -4.47 3.42 -4.80
N ARG A 192 -5.51 3.66 -3.99
CA ARG A 192 -5.69 4.89 -3.18
C ARG A 192 -5.81 4.54 -1.69
N PRO A 193 -5.30 5.40 -0.79
CA PRO A 193 -5.65 5.31 0.63
C PRO A 193 -7.16 5.39 0.85
N ILE A 194 -7.69 4.61 1.78
CA ILE A 194 -9.12 4.58 2.08
C ILE A 194 -9.43 5.00 3.51
N LYS A 195 -10.62 5.57 3.70
CA LYS A 195 -11.24 5.76 5.01
C LYS A 195 -12.01 4.50 5.38
N ILE A 196 -11.97 4.16 6.66
CA ILE A 196 -12.81 3.09 7.21
C ILE A 196 -13.86 3.76 8.07
N VAL A 197 -15.12 3.61 7.69
CA VAL A 197 -16.27 4.33 8.30
C VAL A 197 -16.36 4.01 9.79
N GLU A 198 -16.24 2.74 10.16
CA GLU A 198 -16.28 2.29 11.55
C GLU A 198 -15.19 2.91 12.42
N PHE A 199 -14.06 3.30 11.81
CA PHE A 199 -13.00 4.01 12.51
C PHE A 199 -13.42 5.46 12.84
N ASP A 200 -14.03 6.14 11.90
CA ASP A 200 -14.47 7.53 12.07
C ASP A 200 -15.65 7.63 13.06
N GLU A 201 -16.58 6.66 13.06
CA GLU A 201 -17.73 6.60 13.97
C GLU A 201 -17.34 6.29 15.44
N ALA A 202 -16.14 5.75 15.68
CA ALA A 202 -15.64 5.45 17.03
C ALA A 202 -15.00 6.65 17.75
N GLN A 203 -15.21 7.87 17.25
CA GLN A 203 -14.68 9.12 17.84
C GLN A 203 -15.47 9.58 19.06
#